data_e0aba0c0da1a96bbf3db7dc0ec7a484a
#
_entry.id   e0aba0c0da1a96bbf3db7dc0ec7a484a
#
_cell.length_a   1.000
_cell.length_b   1.000
_cell.length_c   1.000
_cell.angle_alpha   90.00
_cell.angle_beta   90.00
_cell.angle_gamma   90.00
#
_symmetry.space_group_name_H-M   'P 1'
#
loop_
_entity.id
_entity.type
_entity.pdbx_description
1 polymer ?
#
loop_
_entity_poly.entity_id
_entity_poly.type
_entity_poly.pdbx_seq_one_letter_code
_entity_poly.pdbx_strand_id
1 'polypeptide(L)'
;ACQTQHWNEGGHNRALCKRIKRAGGAEKYHADQKYDEAVAEAVEACSAHIPEGATCYICTEAAVQRTGEGLVLGYCACGDRDGVDAGMAGIAHVSCLVRQAELAQDDETSRSFRQDRNEQWHACRLCGKNYHGDVERAMGWAWWRANLSRSPQADIRRDAMAGLASSLACNGREEEALDIYRATLDIVTHHNPHLRTGSPPPGRGNSYELIHGCMVLQTNIANTLGALGRHDEAIARHRRVRGAWDHMFPEGNAAYVRQTDGSQISTTTRAEIEKTYARERLFSTLNLASSLIAYEPKRTDLLHEARSLLLDNMADAQRVLGPSHEAMLMWRSNYAKTFYFDE
;
A
#
# COMPACT_ATOMS: atom_id res chain seq x y z
N ALA A 1 24.04 -14.33 22.00
CA ALA A 1 23.85 -15.70 21.51
C ALA A 1 24.00 -15.79 19.97
N CYS A 2 23.27 -15.02 19.17
CA CYS A 2 23.38 -15.03 17.68
C CYS A 2 24.79 -14.69 17.16
N GLN A 3 25.50 -13.75 17.78
CA GLN A 3 26.86 -13.37 17.36
C GLN A 3 27.89 -14.50 17.52
N THR A 4 27.75 -15.31 18.55
CA THR A 4 28.71 -16.41 18.82
C THR A 4 28.47 -17.58 17.87
N GLN A 5 27.23 -17.89 17.55
CA GLN A 5 26.86 -18.97 16.64
C GLN A 5 27.33 -18.69 15.23
N HIS A 6 27.02 -17.49 14.68
CA HIS A 6 27.48 -17.04 13.37
C HIS A 6 29.01 -16.92 13.26
N TRP A 7 29.69 -16.57 14.36
CA TRP A 7 31.14 -16.52 14.41
C TRP A 7 31.77 -17.89 14.25
N ASN A 8 31.19 -18.90 14.89
CA ASN A 8 31.68 -20.28 14.88
C ASN A 8 31.38 -21.00 13.57
N GLU A 9 30.32 -20.61 12.83
CA GLU A 9 29.90 -21.21 11.56
C GLU A 9 30.57 -20.55 10.33
N GLY A 10 31.55 -19.65 10.54
CA GLY A 10 32.33 -19.03 9.44
C GLY A 10 31.58 -17.98 8.59
N GLY A 11 30.33 -17.67 8.92
CA GLY A 11 29.50 -16.72 8.19
C GLY A 11 29.73 -15.25 8.55
N HIS A 12 30.46 -14.97 9.65
CA HIS A 12 30.59 -13.62 10.15
C HIS A 12 31.84 -12.89 9.65
N ASN A 13 31.68 -12.05 8.65
CA ASN A 13 32.76 -11.22 8.14
C ASN A 13 32.96 -9.97 9.01
N ARG A 14 34.12 -9.83 9.64
CA ARG A 14 34.50 -8.66 10.48
C ARG A 14 34.34 -7.32 9.73
N ALA A 15 34.56 -7.30 8.42
CA ALA A 15 34.37 -6.13 7.60
C ALA A 15 32.89 -5.76 7.44
N LEU A 16 32.02 -6.77 7.30
CA LEU A 16 30.56 -6.58 7.26
C LEU A 16 30.03 -6.01 8.57
N CYS A 17 30.47 -6.56 9.71
CA CYS A 17 30.10 -6.03 11.02
C CYS A 17 30.49 -4.56 11.21
N LYS A 18 31.67 -4.19 10.75
CA LYS A 18 32.11 -2.78 10.79
C LYS A 18 31.23 -1.88 9.92
N ARG A 19 30.82 -2.35 8.72
CA ARG A 19 29.90 -1.61 7.84
C ARG A 19 28.53 -1.45 8.48
N ILE A 20 27.95 -2.54 9.00
CA ILE A 20 26.67 -2.51 9.71
C ILE A 20 26.70 -1.54 10.89
N LYS A 21 27.76 -1.59 11.71
CA LYS A 21 27.91 -0.66 12.84
C LYS A 21 28.01 0.81 12.39
N ARG A 22 28.75 1.09 11.31
CA ARG A 22 28.88 2.44 10.74
C ARG A 22 27.57 2.96 10.16
N ALA A 23 26.75 2.08 9.59
CA ALA A 23 25.42 2.42 9.08
C ALA A 23 24.39 2.71 10.18
N GLY A 24 24.68 2.37 11.45
CA GLY A 24 23.76 2.57 12.56
C GLY A 24 22.93 1.33 12.91
N GLY A 25 23.29 0.16 12.38
CA GLY A 25 22.62 -1.11 12.67
C GLY A 25 22.30 -1.93 11.41
N ALA A 26 21.88 -3.18 11.63
CA ALA A 26 21.64 -4.11 10.54
C ALA A 26 20.42 -3.67 9.68
N GLU A 27 19.34 -3.25 10.31
CA GLU A 27 18.12 -2.83 9.62
C GLU A 27 18.40 -1.66 8.66
N LYS A 28 19.08 -0.64 9.16
CA LYS A 28 19.46 0.51 8.33
C LYS A 28 20.44 0.13 7.23
N TYR A 29 21.44 -0.69 7.53
CA TYR A 29 22.40 -1.15 6.54
C TYR A 29 21.73 -1.88 5.38
N HIS A 30 20.81 -2.78 5.68
CA HIS A 30 20.07 -3.52 4.64
C HIS A 30 19.09 -2.63 3.86
N ALA A 31 18.43 -1.71 4.54
CA ALA A 31 17.52 -0.77 3.87
C ALA A 31 18.30 0.18 2.93
N ASP A 32 19.48 0.68 3.34
CA ASP A 32 20.32 1.49 2.48
C ASP A 32 20.76 0.69 1.23
N GLN A 33 21.18 -0.58 1.39
CA GLN A 33 21.55 -1.43 0.25
C GLN A 33 20.39 -1.68 -0.69
N LYS A 34 19.21 -2.03 -0.15
CA LYS A 34 18.02 -2.30 -0.97
C LYS A 34 17.52 -1.05 -1.70
N TYR A 35 17.64 0.11 -1.07
CA TYR A 35 17.36 1.37 -1.73
C TYR A 35 18.32 1.64 -2.89
N ASP A 36 19.64 1.48 -2.66
CA ASP A 36 20.65 1.71 -3.69
C ASP A 36 20.47 0.75 -4.88
N GLU A 37 20.17 -0.54 -4.61
CA GLU A 37 19.82 -1.54 -5.64
C GLU A 37 18.59 -1.11 -6.43
N ALA A 38 17.49 -0.71 -5.75
CA ALA A 38 16.25 -0.32 -6.40
C ALA A 38 16.39 0.95 -7.24
N VAL A 39 17.21 1.93 -6.79
CA VAL A 39 17.52 3.13 -7.58
C VAL A 39 18.30 2.76 -8.83
N ALA A 40 19.32 1.91 -8.72
CA ALA A 40 20.11 1.49 -9.87
C ALA A 40 19.25 0.77 -10.92
N GLU A 41 18.37 -0.14 -10.49
CA GLU A 41 17.43 -0.85 -11.36
C GLU A 41 16.42 0.11 -12.01
N ALA A 42 15.90 1.09 -11.27
CA ALA A 42 14.99 2.08 -11.82
C ALA A 42 15.65 2.97 -12.89
N VAL A 43 16.89 3.40 -12.66
CA VAL A 43 17.66 4.19 -13.63
C VAL A 43 17.96 3.36 -14.88
N GLU A 44 18.35 2.10 -14.73
CA GLU A 44 18.62 1.20 -15.86
C GLU A 44 17.36 0.96 -16.68
N ALA A 45 16.25 0.63 -16.03
CA ALA A 45 14.96 0.40 -16.70
C ALA A 45 14.45 1.63 -17.48
N CYS A 46 14.75 2.84 -16.99
CA CYS A 46 14.34 4.07 -17.66
C CYS A 46 15.33 4.55 -18.75
N SER A 47 16.55 4.06 -18.75
CA SER A 47 17.67 4.60 -19.57
C SER A 47 17.34 4.72 -21.06
N ALA A 48 16.65 3.71 -21.63
CA ALA A 48 16.28 3.69 -23.04
C ALA A 48 15.14 4.68 -23.40
N HIS A 49 14.45 5.20 -22.40
CA HIS A 49 13.27 6.07 -22.57
C HIS A 49 13.57 7.53 -22.20
N ILE A 50 14.74 7.81 -21.65
CA ILE A 50 15.19 9.17 -21.31
C ILE A 50 15.76 9.83 -22.58
N PRO A 51 15.21 10.96 -23.04
CA PRO A 51 15.71 11.67 -24.20
C PRO A 51 17.14 12.22 -23.97
N GLU A 52 17.91 12.34 -25.05
CA GLU A 52 19.23 12.98 -25.00
C GLU A 52 19.07 14.45 -24.55
N GLY A 53 19.92 14.87 -23.63
CA GLY A 53 19.87 16.23 -23.06
C GLY A 53 18.77 16.46 -22.02
N ALA A 54 18.03 15.42 -21.63
CA ALA A 54 17.04 15.53 -20.56
C ALA A 54 17.67 15.93 -19.23
N THR A 55 16.93 16.68 -18.43
CA THR A 55 17.34 17.11 -17.08
C THR A 55 16.22 16.85 -16.08
N CYS A 56 16.60 16.70 -14.82
CA CYS A 56 15.65 16.56 -13.72
C CYS A 56 14.81 17.83 -13.57
N TYR A 57 13.48 17.70 -13.54
CA TYR A 57 12.58 18.85 -13.37
C TYR A 57 12.69 19.54 -12.00
N ILE A 58 13.38 18.90 -11.02
CA ILE A 58 13.54 19.43 -9.66
C ILE A 58 14.86 20.17 -9.51
N CYS A 59 15.99 19.57 -9.90
CA CYS A 59 17.34 20.17 -9.74
C CYS A 59 17.94 20.71 -11.03
N THR A 60 17.31 20.46 -12.19
CA THR A 60 17.78 20.90 -13.53
C THR A 60 19.09 20.27 -14.02
N GLU A 61 19.59 19.27 -13.36
CA GLU A 61 20.82 18.53 -13.73
C GLU A 61 20.47 17.22 -14.47
N ALA A 62 21.37 16.77 -15.35
CA ALA A 62 21.23 15.48 -16.05
C ALA A 62 21.64 14.27 -15.19
N ALA A 63 22.56 14.48 -14.23
CA ALA A 63 22.95 13.50 -13.23
C ALA A 63 23.27 14.19 -11.92
N VAL A 64 23.03 13.51 -10.78
CA VAL A 64 23.41 14.04 -9.47
C VAL A 64 24.94 14.10 -9.36
N GLN A 65 25.49 15.30 -9.28
CA GLN A 65 26.96 15.54 -9.29
C GLN A 65 27.71 14.72 -8.23
N ARG A 66 27.10 14.52 -7.06
CA ARG A 66 27.75 13.84 -5.94
C ARG A 66 27.73 12.31 -6.06
N THR A 67 26.69 11.73 -6.63
CA THR A 67 26.46 10.26 -6.67
C THR A 67 26.55 9.69 -8.06
N GLY A 68 26.46 10.51 -9.11
CA GLY A 68 26.34 10.06 -10.50
C GLY A 68 24.98 9.42 -10.81
N GLU A 69 23.97 9.59 -9.93
CA GLU A 69 22.65 9.04 -10.13
C GLU A 69 22.02 9.59 -11.42
N GLY A 70 21.54 8.68 -12.26
CA GLY A 70 20.85 8.99 -13.50
C GLY A 70 19.39 9.37 -13.29
N LEU A 71 18.73 9.68 -14.39
CA LEU A 71 17.33 10.09 -14.45
C LEU A 71 16.39 8.88 -14.53
N VAL A 72 15.17 9.05 -14.02
CA VAL A 72 14.07 8.11 -14.14
C VAL A 72 12.83 8.79 -14.69
N LEU A 73 11.93 7.99 -15.28
CA LEU A 73 10.55 8.34 -15.61
C LEU A 73 9.63 7.74 -14.56
N GLY A 74 8.74 8.55 -13.97
CA GLY A 74 7.81 8.06 -12.94
C GLY A 74 6.73 7.11 -13.46
N TYR A 75 6.68 6.85 -14.77
CA TYR A 75 5.60 6.13 -15.46
C TYR A 75 4.21 6.62 -15.07
N CYS A 76 4.13 7.90 -14.71
CA CYS A 76 2.90 8.61 -14.40
C CYS A 76 2.34 9.30 -15.65
N ALA A 77 1.15 9.91 -15.55
CA ALA A 77 0.49 10.58 -16.68
C ALA A 77 1.10 11.94 -17.09
N CYS A 78 2.35 12.24 -16.68
CA CYS A 78 2.98 13.53 -17.04
C CYS A 78 3.23 13.67 -18.54
N GLY A 79 3.51 12.56 -19.25
CA GLY A 79 3.72 12.54 -20.69
C GLY A 79 2.47 12.77 -21.52
N ASP A 80 1.29 12.65 -20.92
CA ASP A 80 0.00 12.79 -21.63
C ASP A 80 -0.56 14.23 -21.58
N ARG A 81 0.22 15.19 -21.10
CA ARG A 81 -0.22 16.59 -21.00
C ARG A 81 -0.07 17.32 -22.32
N ASP A 82 -1.18 17.93 -22.77
CA ASP A 82 -1.18 18.83 -23.94
C ASP A 82 -0.17 19.98 -23.77
N GLY A 83 0.70 20.15 -24.74
CA GLY A 83 1.64 21.27 -24.82
C GLY A 83 2.98 21.07 -24.07
N VAL A 84 3.21 19.90 -23.50
CA VAL A 84 4.53 19.48 -23.00
C VAL A 84 5.11 18.47 -23.98
N ASP A 85 6.37 18.64 -24.39
CA ASP A 85 7.07 17.60 -25.16
C ASP A 85 6.96 16.28 -24.38
N ALA A 86 6.21 15.34 -24.94
CA ALA A 86 5.77 14.11 -24.27
C ALA A 86 6.92 13.27 -23.68
N GLY A 87 8.17 13.53 -24.09
CA GLY A 87 9.38 12.89 -23.60
C GLY A 87 10.08 13.56 -22.41
N MET A 88 9.68 14.80 -22.04
CA MET A 88 10.44 15.58 -21.03
C MET A 88 9.71 15.79 -19.71
N ALA A 89 8.41 15.50 -19.65
CA ALA A 89 7.63 15.72 -18.44
C ALA A 89 7.78 14.58 -17.42
N GLY A 90 8.01 14.95 -16.16
CA GLY A 90 8.10 13.98 -15.07
C GLY A 90 9.44 13.26 -14.96
N ILE A 91 10.47 13.67 -15.71
CA ILE A 91 11.82 13.14 -15.60
C ILE A 91 12.49 13.73 -14.35
N ALA A 92 13.00 12.86 -13.48
CA ALA A 92 13.64 13.27 -12.24
C ALA A 92 14.72 12.28 -11.80
N HIS A 93 15.53 12.67 -10.80
CA HIS A 93 16.31 11.71 -10.02
C HIS A 93 15.41 11.13 -8.92
N VAL A 94 15.58 9.87 -8.56
CA VAL A 94 14.88 9.27 -7.42
C VAL A 94 15.20 10.03 -6.14
N SER A 95 16.47 10.40 -5.93
CA SER A 95 16.88 11.20 -4.76
C SER A 95 16.20 12.57 -4.67
N CYS A 96 15.89 13.21 -5.81
CA CYS A 96 15.12 14.46 -5.85
C CYS A 96 13.65 14.23 -5.48
N LEU A 97 13.03 13.15 -5.98
CA LEU A 97 11.66 12.75 -5.60
C LEU A 97 11.59 12.43 -4.10
N VAL A 98 12.54 11.68 -3.58
CA VAL A 98 12.67 11.36 -2.16
C VAL A 98 12.75 12.64 -1.32
N ARG A 99 13.62 13.57 -1.70
CA ARG A 99 13.76 14.84 -0.96
C ARG A 99 12.47 15.64 -0.97
N GLN A 100 11.75 15.65 -2.07
CA GLN A 100 10.44 16.30 -2.18
C GLN A 100 9.41 15.64 -1.26
N ALA A 101 9.37 14.31 -1.19
CA ALA A 101 8.47 13.56 -0.31
C ALA A 101 8.80 13.75 1.17
N GLU A 102 10.09 13.77 1.55
CA GLU A 102 10.54 14.09 2.92
C GLU A 102 10.06 15.47 3.37
N LEU A 103 10.26 16.49 2.53
CA LEU A 103 9.84 17.85 2.84
C LEU A 103 8.31 17.98 3.02
N ALA A 104 7.55 17.27 2.19
CA ALA A 104 6.09 17.25 2.31
C ALA A 104 5.62 16.51 3.58
N GLN A 105 6.32 15.44 3.96
CA GLN A 105 6.02 14.67 5.17
C GLN A 105 6.29 15.49 6.45
N ASP A 106 7.34 16.30 6.47
CA ASP A 106 7.75 17.10 7.62
C ASP A 106 7.02 18.47 7.72
N ASP A 107 6.23 18.83 6.71
CA ASP A 107 5.47 20.09 6.70
C ASP A 107 4.27 20.03 7.65
N GLU A 108 4.49 20.52 8.89
CA GLU A 108 3.45 20.62 9.92
C GLU A 108 2.41 21.73 9.61
N THR A 109 2.70 22.64 8.69
CA THR A 109 1.79 23.74 8.33
C THR A 109 0.69 23.28 7.38
N SER A 110 0.91 22.19 6.68
CA SER A 110 -0.11 21.52 5.88
C SER A 110 -1.15 20.89 6.82
N ARG A 111 -2.28 21.58 7.00
CA ARG A 111 -3.44 21.07 7.75
C ARG A 111 -4.18 19.93 7.04
N SER A 112 -3.61 19.43 5.96
CA SER A 112 -4.17 18.30 5.24
C SER A 112 -4.06 17.03 6.08
N PHE A 113 -5.04 16.15 5.90
CA PHE A 113 -5.10 14.86 6.56
C PHE A 113 -3.77 14.10 6.36
N ARG A 114 -3.40 13.25 7.33
CA ARG A 114 -2.21 12.38 7.30
C ARG A 114 -2.00 11.68 5.95
N GLN A 115 -3.06 11.35 5.24
CA GLN A 115 -3.04 10.74 3.93
C GLN A 115 -2.35 11.63 2.88
N ASP A 116 -2.63 12.93 2.87
CA ASP A 116 -2.05 13.87 1.89
C ASP A 116 -0.53 14.04 2.07
N ARG A 117 -0.04 13.98 3.31
CA ARG A 117 1.41 14.11 3.61
C ARG A 117 2.23 12.91 3.13
N ASN A 118 1.62 11.73 3.09
CA ASN A 118 2.28 10.51 2.64
C ASN A 118 2.11 10.27 1.13
N GLU A 119 1.22 11.03 0.47
CA GLU A 119 0.89 10.83 -0.94
C GLU A 119 2.11 10.96 -1.85
N GLN A 120 3.02 11.87 -1.55
CA GLN A 120 4.21 12.10 -2.38
C GLN A 120 5.24 10.96 -2.38
N TRP A 121 5.09 9.99 -1.48
CA TRP A 121 5.85 8.74 -1.55
C TRP A 121 5.35 7.78 -2.62
N HIS A 122 4.12 7.98 -3.10
CA HIS A 122 3.46 7.09 -4.07
C HIS A 122 3.10 7.80 -5.36
N ALA A 123 2.81 9.11 -5.31
CA ALA A 123 2.23 9.83 -6.42
C ALA A 123 3.10 10.99 -6.89
N CYS A 124 3.11 11.19 -8.19
CA CYS A 124 3.79 12.30 -8.84
C CYS A 124 3.14 13.62 -8.47
N ARG A 125 3.89 14.57 -7.93
CA ARG A 125 3.39 15.90 -7.57
C ARG A 125 2.85 16.70 -8.76
N LEU A 126 3.34 16.43 -9.98
CA LEU A 126 2.93 17.18 -11.16
C LEU A 126 1.56 16.76 -11.69
N CYS A 127 1.23 15.47 -11.67
CA CYS A 127 -0.01 14.95 -12.26
C CYS A 127 -0.91 14.21 -11.26
N GLY A 128 -0.48 14.00 -10.01
CA GLY A 128 -1.25 13.29 -8.99
C GLY A 128 -1.45 11.79 -9.25
N LYS A 129 -0.78 11.22 -10.25
CA LYS A 129 -0.86 9.79 -10.54
C LYS A 129 0.28 9.04 -9.88
N ASN A 130 0.00 7.80 -9.47
CA ASN A 130 0.97 6.96 -8.80
C ASN A 130 2.20 6.70 -9.69
N TYR A 131 3.35 6.52 -9.04
CA TYR A 131 4.52 5.92 -9.67
C TYR A 131 4.24 4.44 -9.93
N HIS A 132 4.93 3.86 -10.90
CA HIS A 132 4.80 2.46 -11.26
C HIS A 132 6.17 1.81 -11.47
N GLY A 133 6.21 0.48 -11.45
CA GLY A 133 7.38 -0.32 -11.74
C GLY A 133 8.56 -0.03 -10.79
N ASP A 134 9.77 -0.03 -11.32
CA ASP A 134 10.99 0.10 -10.52
C ASP A 134 11.10 1.41 -9.76
N VAL A 135 10.52 2.51 -10.29
CA VAL A 135 10.47 3.79 -9.60
C VAL A 135 9.59 3.72 -8.35
N GLU A 136 8.41 3.08 -8.43
CA GLU A 136 7.53 2.83 -7.28
C GLU A 136 8.27 2.03 -6.21
N ARG A 137 9.01 1.01 -6.61
CA ARG A 137 9.81 0.18 -5.70
C ARG A 137 10.92 0.97 -5.03
N ALA A 138 11.65 1.81 -5.78
CA ALA A 138 12.70 2.67 -5.24
C ALA A 138 12.14 3.68 -4.23
N MET A 139 10.98 4.28 -4.52
CA MET A 139 10.28 5.19 -3.60
C MET A 139 9.79 4.46 -2.35
N GLY A 140 9.30 3.22 -2.46
CA GLY A 140 8.92 2.39 -1.31
C GLY A 140 10.09 2.12 -0.35
N TRP A 141 11.26 1.73 -0.89
CA TRP A 141 12.48 1.56 -0.10
C TRP A 141 12.97 2.87 0.52
N ALA A 142 12.86 3.97 -0.20
CA ALA A 142 13.21 5.30 0.30
C ALA A 142 12.33 5.70 1.49
N TRP A 143 11.02 5.50 1.36
CA TRP A 143 10.06 5.80 2.43
C TRP A 143 10.35 5.00 3.71
N TRP A 144 10.56 3.69 3.55
CA TRP A 144 10.98 2.84 4.67
C TRP A 144 12.26 3.34 5.32
N ARG A 145 13.31 3.59 4.53
CA ARG A 145 14.61 4.09 4.99
C ARG A 145 14.50 5.40 5.77
N ALA A 146 13.71 6.35 5.28
CA ALA A 146 13.51 7.66 5.91
C ALA A 146 12.84 7.56 7.30
N ASN A 147 12.05 6.51 7.55
CA ASN A 147 11.29 6.35 8.79
C ASN A 147 11.85 5.30 9.76
N LEU A 148 12.99 4.68 9.47
CA LEU A 148 13.62 3.64 10.31
C LEU A 148 13.96 4.10 11.73
N SER A 149 14.34 5.35 11.92
CA SER A 149 14.71 5.91 13.22
C SER A 149 13.51 6.18 14.13
N ARG A 150 12.29 6.14 13.60
CA ARG A 150 11.08 6.37 14.38
C ARG A 150 10.68 5.12 15.17
N SER A 151 9.93 5.31 16.25
CA SER A 151 9.41 4.19 17.04
C SER A 151 8.67 3.18 16.17
N PRO A 152 8.82 1.87 16.38
CA PRO A 152 8.05 0.84 15.68
C PRO A 152 6.53 1.03 15.77
N GLN A 153 6.06 1.63 16.88
CA GLN A 153 4.65 1.94 17.12
C GLN A 153 4.19 3.24 16.45
N ALA A 154 5.12 4.06 15.93
CA ALA A 154 4.76 5.29 15.24
C ALA A 154 3.99 4.96 13.96
N ASP A 155 2.86 5.64 13.79
CA ASP A 155 1.97 5.44 12.64
C ASP A 155 2.70 5.58 11.32
N ILE A 156 3.52 6.62 11.19
CA ILE A 156 4.26 6.91 9.97
C ILE A 156 5.26 5.80 9.60
N ARG A 157 5.88 5.14 10.58
CA ARG A 157 6.76 3.99 10.34
C ARG A 157 5.96 2.78 9.85
N ARG A 158 4.76 2.55 10.40
CA ARG A 158 3.86 1.48 9.95
C ARG A 158 3.33 1.74 8.55
N ASP A 159 2.99 3.00 8.24
CA ASP A 159 2.58 3.40 6.89
C ASP A 159 3.70 3.17 5.87
N ALA A 160 4.95 3.51 6.23
CA ALA A 160 6.12 3.25 5.40
C ALA A 160 6.38 1.75 5.18
N MET A 161 6.18 0.90 6.21
CA MET A 161 6.24 -0.56 6.06
C MET A 161 5.17 -1.06 5.09
N ALA A 162 3.92 -0.64 5.27
CA ALA A 162 2.82 -1.04 4.41
C ALA A 162 3.00 -0.54 2.96
N GLY A 163 3.52 0.67 2.79
CA GLY A 163 3.83 1.24 1.47
C GLY A 163 4.96 0.50 0.76
N LEU A 164 6.03 0.15 1.47
CA LEU A 164 7.08 -0.72 0.93
C LEU A 164 6.51 -2.08 0.50
N ALA A 165 5.71 -2.73 1.35
CA ALA A 165 5.11 -4.01 1.01
C ALA A 165 4.19 -3.90 -0.22
N SER A 166 3.42 -2.80 -0.35
CA SER A 166 2.59 -2.54 -1.53
C SER A 166 3.43 -2.42 -2.79
N SER A 167 4.51 -1.62 -2.74
CA SER A 167 5.40 -1.45 -3.89
C SER A 167 6.10 -2.75 -4.30
N LEU A 168 6.44 -3.61 -3.35
CA LEU A 168 7.01 -4.94 -3.63
C LEU A 168 5.98 -5.86 -4.28
N ALA A 169 4.75 -5.91 -3.76
CA ALA A 169 3.68 -6.73 -4.33
C ALA A 169 3.33 -6.31 -5.77
N CYS A 170 3.27 -5.01 -6.05
CA CYS A 170 3.03 -4.48 -7.41
C CYS A 170 4.19 -4.78 -8.39
N ASN A 171 5.36 -5.16 -7.88
CA ASN A 171 6.56 -5.43 -8.67
C ASN A 171 6.99 -6.92 -8.65
N GLY A 172 6.05 -7.86 -8.41
CA GLY A 172 6.28 -9.30 -8.50
C GLY A 172 7.14 -9.88 -7.37
N ARG A 173 7.18 -9.20 -6.20
CA ARG A 173 7.92 -9.66 -5.01
C ARG A 173 6.94 -9.95 -3.87
N GLU A 174 5.94 -10.77 -4.17
CA GLU A 174 4.78 -11.02 -3.30
C GLU A 174 5.18 -11.69 -1.98
N GLU A 175 6.14 -12.60 -1.96
CA GLU A 175 6.57 -13.26 -0.71
C GLU A 175 7.22 -12.25 0.26
N GLU A 176 8.07 -11.36 -0.24
CA GLU A 176 8.67 -10.31 0.58
C GLU A 176 7.61 -9.32 1.08
N ALA A 177 6.67 -8.95 0.21
CA ALA A 177 5.54 -8.09 0.59
C ALA A 177 4.70 -8.75 1.69
N LEU A 178 4.41 -10.04 1.56
CA LEU A 178 3.63 -10.80 2.52
C LEU A 178 4.28 -10.83 3.90
N ASP A 179 5.59 -11.02 3.96
CA ASP A 179 6.34 -11.03 5.22
C ASP A 179 6.32 -9.65 5.90
N ILE A 180 6.47 -8.57 5.13
CA ILE A 180 6.41 -7.20 5.66
C ILE A 180 4.99 -6.87 6.13
N TYR A 181 3.95 -7.20 5.36
CA TYR A 181 2.57 -6.98 5.78
C TYR A 181 2.23 -7.72 7.07
N ARG A 182 2.69 -8.99 7.22
CA ARG A 182 2.49 -9.77 8.44
C ARG A 182 3.20 -9.13 9.63
N ALA A 183 4.46 -8.73 9.46
CA ALA A 183 5.21 -8.04 10.50
C ALA A 183 4.53 -6.72 10.92
N THR A 184 4.02 -5.96 9.95
CA THR A 184 3.27 -4.72 10.21
C THR A 184 2.00 -5.00 11.00
N LEU A 185 1.23 -6.01 10.59
CA LEU A 185 0.02 -6.43 11.29
C LEU A 185 0.32 -6.89 12.73
N ASP A 186 1.41 -7.62 12.94
CA ASP A 186 1.85 -8.04 14.27
C ASP A 186 2.17 -6.86 15.19
N ILE A 187 2.84 -5.84 14.67
CA ILE A 187 3.13 -4.59 15.42
C ILE A 187 1.82 -3.89 15.79
N VAL A 188 0.91 -3.71 14.83
CA VAL A 188 -0.37 -3.01 15.03
C VAL A 188 -1.25 -3.75 16.02
N THR A 189 -1.26 -5.07 15.97
CA THR A 189 -2.14 -5.90 16.80
C THR A 189 -1.52 -6.36 18.11
N HIS A 190 -0.26 -5.96 18.41
CA HIS A 190 0.45 -6.38 19.62
C HIS A 190 -0.35 -6.15 20.91
N HIS A 191 -0.97 -4.97 21.03
CA HIS A 191 -1.80 -4.61 22.19
C HIS A 191 -3.30 -4.91 21.98
N ASN A 192 -3.69 -5.37 20.79
CA ASN A 192 -5.07 -5.64 20.40
C ASN A 192 -5.17 -6.95 19.60
N PRO A 193 -4.90 -8.12 20.21
CA PRO A 193 -4.79 -9.40 19.49
C PRO A 193 -6.07 -9.81 18.76
N HIS A 194 -7.25 -9.35 19.22
CA HIS A 194 -8.53 -9.62 18.59
C HIS A 194 -8.63 -9.00 17.17
N LEU A 195 -7.92 -7.89 16.90
CA LEU A 195 -7.88 -7.29 15.57
C LEU A 195 -7.12 -8.14 14.54
N ARG A 196 -6.25 -9.06 15.00
CA ARG A 196 -5.54 -10.00 14.13
C ARG A 196 -6.49 -10.97 13.42
N THR A 197 -7.59 -11.31 14.06
CA THR A 197 -8.61 -12.23 13.52
C THR A 197 -9.72 -11.53 12.77
N GLY A 198 -9.72 -10.19 12.72
CA GLY A 198 -10.82 -9.41 12.16
C GLY A 198 -12.07 -9.36 13.06
N SER A 199 -11.93 -9.83 14.31
CA SER A 199 -13.05 -9.72 15.27
C SER A 199 -13.13 -8.29 15.78
N PRO A 200 -14.33 -7.71 15.88
CA PRO A 200 -14.51 -6.39 16.50
C PRO A 200 -14.09 -6.45 17.97
N PRO A 201 -13.53 -5.35 18.51
CA PRO A 201 -13.13 -5.29 19.91
C PRO A 201 -14.33 -5.49 20.83
N PRO A 202 -14.20 -6.30 21.89
CA PRO A 202 -15.20 -6.34 22.94
C PRO A 202 -15.14 -5.02 23.72
N GLY A 203 -16.13 -4.14 23.49
CA GLY A 203 -16.27 -2.91 24.29
C GLY A 203 -15.28 -1.78 23.94
N ARG A 204 -15.55 -0.61 24.42
CA ARG A 204 -14.88 0.68 24.24
C ARG A 204 -13.37 0.64 24.10
N GLY A 205 -12.78 1.25 23.05
CA GLY A 205 -11.42 1.74 23.13
C GLY A 205 -10.51 1.67 21.90
N ASN A 206 -10.91 1.09 20.78
CA ASN A 206 -10.06 1.19 19.58
C ASN A 206 -10.54 2.33 18.67
N SER A 207 -9.58 3.16 18.25
CA SER A 207 -9.91 4.20 17.28
C SER A 207 -10.30 3.60 15.94
N TYR A 208 -11.11 4.34 15.22
CA TYR A 208 -11.47 4.00 13.84
C TYR A 208 -10.24 3.73 12.98
N GLU A 209 -9.25 4.60 13.08
CA GLU A 209 -8.02 4.54 12.30
C GLU A 209 -7.26 3.23 12.53
N LEU A 210 -7.23 2.74 13.76
CA LEU A 210 -6.59 1.47 14.08
C LEU A 210 -7.33 0.29 13.44
N ILE A 211 -8.65 0.26 13.57
CA ILE A 211 -9.47 -0.82 12.99
C ILE A 211 -9.38 -0.79 11.46
N HIS A 212 -9.54 0.39 10.86
CA HIS A 212 -9.42 0.58 9.42
C HIS A 212 -8.04 0.13 8.93
N GLY A 213 -6.96 0.60 9.57
CA GLY A 213 -5.58 0.20 9.21
C GLY A 213 -5.37 -1.32 9.30
N CYS A 214 -5.92 -1.99 10.31
CA CYS A 214 -5.88 -3.45 10.42
C CYS A 214 -6.64 -4.14 9.27
N MET A 215 -7.83 -3.65 8.90
CA MET A 215 -8.62 -4.23 7.81
C MET A 215 -7.93 -4.04 6.47
N VAL A 216 -7.33 -2.88 6.21
CA VAL A 216 -6.52 -2.63 5.01
C VAL A 216 -5.33 -3.60 4.94
N LEU A 217 -4.58 -3.77 6.01
CA LEU A 217 -3.46 -4.74 6.07
C LEU A 217 -3.95 -6.18 5.81
N GLN A 218 -5.07 -6.58 6.40
CA GLN A 218 -5.67 -7.89 6.19
C GLN A 218 -6.07 -8.09 4.71
N THR A 219 -6.63 -7.06 4.08
CA THR A 219 -6.98 -7.06 2.66
C THR A 219 -5.74 -7.20 1.78
N ASN A 220 -4.68 -6.43 2.06
CA ASN A 220 -3.44 -6.49 1.31
C ASN A 220 -2.77 -7.88 1.44
N ILE A 221 -2.76 -8.46 2.64
CA ILE A 221 -2.29 -9.85 2.84
C ILE A 221 -3.12 -10.82 2.00
N ALA A 222 -4.44 -10.68 1.96
CA ALA A 222 -5.30 -11.55 1.18
C ALA A 222 -5.04 -11.40 -0.33
N ASN A 223 -4.91 -10.19 -0.83
CA ASN A 223 -4.57 -9.92 -2.23
C ASN A 223 -3.22 -10.55 -2.61
N THR A 224 -2.21 -10.37 -1.76
CA THR A 224 -0.87 -10.95 -1.95
C THR A 224 -0.90 -12.49 -1.94
N LEU A 225 -1.68 -13.09 -1.03
CA LEU A 225 -1.90 -14.55 -1.01
C LEU A 225 -2.56 -15.04 -2.30
N GLY A 226 -3.53 -14.29 -2.83
CA GLY A 226 -4.16 -14.60 -4.12
C GLY A 226 -3.17 -14.54 -5.29
N ALA A 227 -2.30 -13.54 -5.33
CA ALA A 227 -1.24 -13.43 -6.33
C ALA A 227 -0.23 -14.60 -6.26
N LEU A 228 0.03 -15.11 -5.05
CA LEU A 228 0.86 -16.31 -4.81
C LEU A 228 0.14 -17.64 -5.11
N GLY A 229 -1.10 -17.61 -5.60
CA GLY A 229 -1.91 -18.82 -5.84
C GLY A 229 -2.47 -19.48 -4.59
N ARG A 230 -2.32 -18.87 -3.41
CA ARG A 230 -2.81 -19.38 -2.12
C ARG A 230 -4.28 -18.98 -1.92
N HIS A 231 -5.12 -19.39 -2.87
CA HIS A 231 -6.50 -18.91 -3.01
C HIS A 231 -7.39 -19.21 -1.80
N ASP A 232 -7.28 -20.40 -1.18
CA ASP A 232 -8.08 -20.78 -0.01
C ASP A 232 -7.81 -19.82 1.17
N GLU A 233 -6.55 -19.49 1.40
CA GLU A 233 -6.15 -18.56 2.46
C GLU A 233 -6.61 -17.14 2.16
N ALA A 234 -6.50 -16.69 0.91
CA ALA A 234 -6.97 -15.39 0.44
C ALA A 234 -8.47 -15.24 0.64
N ILE A 235 -9.26 -16.21 0.17
CA ILE A 235 -10.73 -16.23 0.30
C ILE A 235 -11.14 -16.23 1.77
N ALA A 236 -10.53 -17.11 2.59
CA ALA A 236 -10.84 -17.18 4.02
C ALA A 236 -10.56 -15.84 4.73
N ARG A 237 -9.52 -15.12 4.31
CA ARG A 237 -9.17 -13.82 4.87
C ARG A 237 -10.11 -12.72 4.39
N HIS A 238 -10.43 -12.67 3.10
CA HIS A 238 -11.41 -11.72 2.57
C HIS A 238 -12.80 -11.90 3.19
N ARG A 239 -13.27 -13.14 3.40
CA ARG A 239 -14.54 -13.41 4.09
C ARG A 239 -14.52 -12.85 5.52
N ARG A 240 -13.40 -13.00 6.24
CA ARG A 240 -13.26 -12.42 7.60
C ARG A 240 -13.29 -10.89 7.58
N VAL A 241 -12.53 -10.26 6.65
CA VAL A 241 -12.53 -8.79 6.52
C VAL A 241 -13.93 -8.27 6.21
N ARG A 242 -14.62 -8.89 5.26
CA ARG A 242 -15.99 -8.51 4.93
C ARG A 242 -16.95 -8.68 6.12
N GLY A 243 -16.90 -9.85 6.78
CA GLY A 243 -17.72 -10.09 7.97
C GLY A 243 -17.43 -9.11 9.11
N ALA A 244 -16.18 -8.66 9.26
CA ALA A 244 -15.83 -7.61 10.22
C ALA A 244 -16.48 -6.26 9.86
N TRP A 245 -16.48 -5.87 8.58
CA TRP A 245 -17.20 -4.67 8.13
C TRP A 245 -18.70 -4.77 8.35
N ASP A 246 -19.34 -5.89 8.01
CA ASP A 246 -20.77 -6.12 8.22
C ASP A 246 -21.16 -6.08 9.72
N HIS A 247 -20.27 -6.59 10.61
CA HIS A 247 -20.51 -6.58 12.06
C HIS A 247 -20.32 -5.20 12.69
N MET A 248 -19.30 -4.44 12.24
CA MET A 248 -19.03 -3.12 12.79
C MET A 248 -20.06 -2.07 12.38
N PHE A 249 -20.73 -2.29 11.24
CA PHE A 249 -21.70 -1.36 10.66
C PHE A 249 -22.94 -2.10 10.17
N PRO A 250 -23.71 -2.73 11.07
CA PRO A 250 -25.05 -3.17 10.72
C PRO A 250 -25.85 -1.94 10.24
N GLU A 251 -26.62 -2.11 9.19
CA GLU A 251 -27.38 -1.05 8.52
C GLU A 251 -28.04 -0.10 9.53
N GLY A 252 -27.65 1.17 9.49
CA GLY A 252 -28.23 2.23 10.30
C GLY A 252 -27.66 2.43 11.71
N ASN A 253 -26.63 1.70 12.14
CA ASN A 253 -26.13 1.82 13.51
C ASN A 253 -24.66 2.26 13.59
N ALA A 254 -24.41 3.57 13.42
CA ALA A 254 -23.12 4.20 13.70
C ALA A 254 -22.78 4.32 15.21
N ALA A 255 -23.40 3.51 16.06
CA ALA A 255 -23.24 3.58 17.51
C ALA A 255 -21.84 3.20 18.03
N TYR A 256 -20.99 2.62 17.15
CA TYR A 256 -19.63 2.18 17.52
C TYR A 256 -18.54 3.21 17.35
N VAL A 257 -18.83 4.34 16.70
CA VAL A 257 -17.82 5.38 16.47
C VAL A 257 -17.88 6.40 17.60
N ARG A 258 -16.92 6.32 18.52
CA ARG A 258 -16.65 7.38 19.52
C ARG A 258 -15.28 7.94 19.26
N GLN A 259 -15.09 9.22 19.51
CA GLN A 259 -13.75 9.81 19.56
C GLN A 259 -12.94 9.19 20.70
N THR A 260 -11.63 9.15 20.57
CA THR A 260 -10.70 8.58 21.55
C THR A 260 -10.81 9.23 22.94
N ASP A 261 -11.32 10.46 23.03
CA ASP A 261 -11.57 11.21 24.26
C ASP A 261 -12.96 10.98 24.88
N GLY A 262 -13.80 10.14 24.27
CA GLY A 262 -15.16 9.84 24.74
C GLY A 262 -16.21 10.89 24.38
N SER A 263 -15.85 11.95 23.65
CA SER A 263 -16.78 12.97 23.18
C SER A 263 -17.72 12.46 22.08
N GLN A 264 -18.89 13.10 21.92
CA GLN A 264 -19.77 12.77 20.80
C GLN A 264 -19.21 13.33 19.50
N ILE A 265 -19.14 12.47 18.48
CA ILE A 265 -18.75 12.87 17.13
C ILE A 265 -19.83 13.79 16.55
N SER A 266 -19.39 14.88 15.90
CA SER A 266 -20.30 15.79 15.19
C SER A 266 -21.09 15.03 14.12
N THR A 267 -22.30 15.47 13.81
CA THR A 267 -23.16 14.86 12.77
C THR A 267 -22.47 14.83 11.40
N THR A 268 -21.68 15.85 11.07
CA THR A 268 -20.92 15.92 9.80
C THR A 268 -19.84 14.85 9.76
N THR A 269 -19.04 14.73 10.81
CA THR A 269 -17.98 13.71 10.93
C THR A 269 -18.59 12.29 10.90
N ARG A 270 -19.77 12.11 11.51
CA ARG A 270 -20.50 10.86 11.48
C ARG A 270 -20.92 10.46 10.07
N ALA A 271 -21.49 11.38 9.31
CA ALA A 271 -21.89 11.13 7.92
C ALA A 271 -20.71 10.79 7.01
N GLU A 272 -19.57 11.44 7.20
CA GLU A 272 -18.33 11.14 6.46
C GLU A 272 -17.80 9.75 6.81
N ILE A 273 -17.82 9.38 8.09
CA ILE A 273 -17.44 8.07 8.56
C ILE A 273 -18.37 7.00 7.95
N GLU A 274 -19.69 7.18 8.03
CA GLU A 274 -20.68 6.26 7.45
C GLU A 274 -20.46 6.08 5.93
N LYS A 275 -20.17 7.15 5.22
CA LYS A 275 -19.86 7.10 3.78
C LYS A 275 -18.57 6.31 3.50
N THR A 276 -17.53 6.55 4.29
CA THR A 276 -16.26 5.82 4.16
C THR A 276 -16.46 4.32 4.42
N TYR A 277 -17.21 3.96 5.42
CA TYR A 277 -17.51 2.56 5.73
C TYR A 277 -18.33 1.86 4.65
N ALA A 278 -19.36 2.51 4.16
CA ALA A 278 -20.14 1.96 3.06
C ALA A 278 -19.23 1.66 1.86
N ARG A 279 -18.27 2.54 1.60
CA ARG A 279 -17.28 2.37 0.54
C ARG A 279 -16.32 1.19 0.83
N GLU A 280 -15.76 1.10 2.03
CA GLU A 280 -14.84 0.02 2.43
C GLU A 280 -15.53 -1.35 2.42
N ARG A 281 -16.78 -1.43 2.87
CA ARG A 281 -17.59 -2.66 2.78
C ARG A 281 -17.77 -3.11 1.33
N LEU A 282 -18.03 -2.18 0.42
CA LEU A 282 -18.17 -2.48 -1.00
C LEU A 282 -16.84 -2.93 -1.61
N PHE A 283 -15.72 -2.28 -1.29
CA PHE A 283 -14.41 -2.73 -1.75
C PHE A 283 -14.05 -4.12 -1.20
N SER A 284 -14.37 -4.42 0.05
CA SER A 284 -14.14 -5.76 0.60
C SER A 284 -15.00 -6.84 -0.08
N THR A 285 -16.23 -6.48 -0.49
CA THR A 285 -17.10 -7.35 -1.29
C THR A 285 -16.50 -7.60 -2.68
N LEU A 286 -16.01 -6.56 -3.34
CA LEU A 286 -15.38 -6.66 -4.66
C LEU A 286 -14.10 -7.53 -4.60
N ASN A 287 -13.27 -7.33 -3.58
CA ASN A 287 -12.05 -8.11 -3.39
C ASN A 287 -12.35 -9.60 -3.12
N LEU A 288 -13.37 -9.89 -2.29
CA LEU A 288 -13.81 -11.27 -2.08
C LEU A 288 -14.30 -11.90 -3.38
N ALA A 289 -15.18 -11.22 -4.12
CA ALA A 289 -15.69 -11.71 -5.40
C ALA A 289 -14.57 -11.94 -6.41
N SER A 290 -13.59 -11.04 -6.49
CA SER A 290 -12.41 -11.18 -7.34
C SER A 290 -11.61 -12.43 -7.00
N SER A 291 -11.40 -12.71 -5.72
CA SER A 291 -10.67 -13.90 -5.24
C SER A 291 -11.42 -15.21 -5.51
N LEU A 292 -12.75 -15.19 -5.38
CA LEU A 292 -13.60 -16.35 -5.71
C LEU A 292 -13.55 -16.67 -7.21
N ILE A 293 -13.55 -15.63 -8.06
CA ILE A 293 -13.48 -15.78 -9.53
C ILE A 293 -12.07 -16.25 -9.96
N ALA A 294 -11.03 -15.78 -9.27
CA ALA A 294 -9.63 -16.12 -9.58
C ALA A 294 -9.24 -17.54 -9.14
N TYR A 295 -10.08 -18.24 -8.37
CA TYR A 295 -9.77 -19.57 -7.87
C TYR A 295 -9.55 -20.58 -9.02
N GLU A 296 -8.46 -21.33 -8.93
CA GLU A 296 -8.13 -22.39 -9.90
C GLU A 296 -7.91 -23.74 -9.16
N PRO A 297 -8.46 -24.85 -9.63
CA PRO A 297 -9.37 -24.98 -10.80
C PRO A 297 -10.73 -24.32 -10.53
N LYS A 298 -11.40 -23.87 -11.60
CA LYS A 298 -12.71 -23.21 -11.49
C LYS A 298 -13.73 -24.07 -10.77
N ARG A 299 -14.42 -23.46 -9.81
CA ARG A 299 -15.47 -24.07 -8.98
C ARG A 299 -16.77 -23.32 -9.15
N THR A 300 -17.80 -24.01 -9.62
CA THR A 300 -19.13 -23.43 -9.89
C THR A 300 -19.77 -22.83 -8.64
N ASP A 301 -19.59 -23.48 -7.47
CA ASP A 301 -20.11 -22.97 -6.19
C ASP A 301 -19.48 -21.61 -5.82
N LEU A 302 -18.16 -21.44 -6.03
CA LEU A 302 -17.48 -20.16 -5.77
C LEU A 302 -17.91 -19.07 -6.78
N LEU A 303 -18.15 -19.44 -8.03
CA LEU A 303 -18.66 -18.51 -9.03
C LEU A 303 -20.08 -18.07 -8.72
N HIS A 304 -20.95 -18.98 -8.24
CA HIS A 304 -22.30 -18.62 -7.80
C HIS A 304 -22.26 -17.70 -6.57
N GLU A 305 -21.38 -17.97 -5.58
CA GLU A 305 -21.19 -17.07 -4.44
C GLU A 305 -20.74 -15.67 -4.91
N ALA A 306 -19.75 -15.59 -5.79
CA ALA A 306 -19.28 -14.33 -6.34
C ALA A 306 -20.39 -13.55 -7.07
N ARG A 307 -21.20 -14.26 -7.89
CA ARG A 307 -22.33 -13.69 -8.62
C ARG A 307 -23.36 -13.09 -7.66
N SER A 308 -23.77 -13.83 -6.64
CA SER A 308 -24.72 -13.35 -5.62
C SER A 308 -24.17 -12.12 -4.90
N LEU A 309 -22.92 -12.18 -4.42
CA LEU A 309 -22.26 -11.05 -3.73
C LEU A 309 -22.28 -9.78 -4.58
N LEU A 310 -21.95 -9.89 -5.87
CA LEU A 310 -21.91 -8.74 -6.77
C LEU A 310 -23.31 -8.23 -7.10
N LEU A 311 -24.27 -9.11 -7.33
CA LEU A 311 -25.63 -8.74 -7.68
C LEU A 311 -26.35 -8.06 -6.51
N ASP A 312 -26.28 -8.66 -5.32
CA ASP A 312 -26.97 -8.18 -4.11
C ASP A 312 -26.49 -6.80 -3.67
N ASN A 313 -25.24 -6.46 -3.97
CA ASN A 313 -24.65 -5.16 -3.62
C ASN A 313 -24.53 -4.16 -4.80
N MET A 314 -25.04 -4.50 -5.99
CA MET A 314 -24.88 -3.68 -7.20
C MET A 314 -25.51 -2.29 -7.06
N ALA A 315 -26.74 -2.22 -6.51
CA ALA A 315 -27.45 -0.95 -6.35
C ALA A 315 -26.72 -0.03 -5.34
N ASP A 316 -26.23 -0.58 -4.25
CA ASP A 316 -25.45 0.17 -3.25
C ASP A 316 -24.10 0.63 -3.83
N ALA A 317 -23.43 -0.21 -4.60
CA ALA A 317 -22.19 0.16 -5.27
C ALA A 317 -22.40 1.33 -6.23
N GLN A 318 -23.45 1.31 -7.03
CA GLN A 318 -23.80 2.42 -7.91
C GLN A 318 -24.12 3.72 -7.16
N ARG A 319 -24.84 3.62 -6.04
CA ARG A 319 -25.23 4.77 -5.22
C ARG A 319 -24.04 5.38 -4.48
N VAL A 320 -23.15 4.56 -3.90
CA VAL A 320 -22.05 5.01 -3.02
C VAL A 320 -20.82 5.42 -3.83
N LEU A 321 -20.44 4.63 -4.83
CA LEU A 321 -19.25 4.88 -5.66
C LEU A 321 -19.56 5.83 -6.84
N GLY A 322 -20.77 5.78 -7.36
CA GLY A 322 -21.16 6.48 -8.58
C GLY A 322 -20.91 5.65 -9.85
N PRO A 323 -21.73 5.87 -10.91
CA PRO A 323 -21.73 5.02 -12.09
C PRO A 323 -20.43 5.06 -12.92
N SER A 324 -19.66 6.14 -12.80
CA SER A 324 -18.42 6.38 -13.55
C SER A 324 -17.16 6.04 -12.77
N HIS A 325 -17.27 5.57 -11.53
CA HIS A 325 -16.11 5.19 -10.73
C HIS A 325 -15.44 3.94 -11.30
N GLU A 326 -14.10 3.91 -11.34
CA GLU A 326 -13.35 2.77 -11.91
C GLU A 326 -13.70 1.42 -11.27
N ALA A 327 -13.96 1.39 -9.96
CA ALA A 327 -14.40 0.19 -9.25
C ALA A 327 -15.73 -0.34 -9.79
N MET A 328 -16.60 0.50 -10.37
CA MET A 328 -17.82 0.03 -11.03
C MET A 328 -17.55 -0.71 -12.33
N LEU A 329 -16.48 -0.35 -13.06
CA LEU A 329 -16.02 -1.11 -14.23
C LEU A 329 -15.53 -2.50 -13.80
N MET A 330 -14.73 -2.56 -12.73
CA MET A 330 -14.27 -3.82 -12.13
C MET A 330 -15.45 -4.67 -11.66
N TRP A 331 -16.44 -4.03 -11.00
CA TRP A 331 -17.66 -4.69 -10.52
C TRP A 331 -18.43 -5.38 -11.65
N ARG A 332 -18.70 -4.64 -12.72
CA ARG A 332 -19.40 -5.14 -13.92
C ARG A 332 -18.60 -6.21 -14.63
N SER A 333 -17.30 -6.02 -14.80
CA SER A 333 -16.39 -7.00 -15.40
C SER A 333 -16.38 -8.31 -14.61
N ASN A 334 -16.24 -8.24 -13.29
CA ASN A 334 -16.26 -9.41 -12.43
C ASN A 334 -17.62 -10.11 -12.46
N TYR A 335 -18.73 -9.36 -12.43
CA TYR A 335 -20.06 -9.95 -12.58
C TYR A 335 -20.20 -10.71 -13.91
N ALA A 336 -19.77 -10.11 -15.02
CA ALA A 336 -19.78 -10.79 -16.33
C ALA A 336 -18.93 -12.06 -16.35
N LYS A 337 -17.73 -12.04 -15.72
CA LYS A 337 -16.85 -13.21 -15.63
C LYS A 337 -17.50 -14.40 -14.92
N THR A 338 -18.44 -14.18 -13.98
CA THR A 338 -19.13 -15.28 -13.28
C THR A 338 -20.01 -16.14 -14.21
N PHE A 339 -20.33 -15.66 -15.42
CA PHE A 339 -21.12 -16.42 -16.41
C PHE A 339 -20.25 -17.14 -17.45
N TYR A 340 -18.99 -16.73 -17.60
CA TYR A 340 -18.10 -17.26 -18.66
C TYR A 340 -17.69 -18.71 -18.44
N PHE A 341 -17.92 -19.27 -17.27
CA PHE A 341 -17.51 -20.61 -16.85
C PHE A 341 -18.70 -21.49 -16.46
N ASP A 342 -19.94 -21.09 -16.81
CA ASP A 342 -21.17 -21.88 -16.58
C ASP A 342 -21.43 -22.91 -17.71
N GLU A 343 -20.55 -22.99 -18.72
CA GLU A 343 -20.57 -24.00 -19.77
C GLU A 343 -19.58 -25.14 -19.45
#